data_1e6362be8960ae6a07d58d367f85b33c
#
_entry.id   1e6362be8960ae6a07d58d367f85b33c
#
_cell.length_a   1.000
_cell.length_b   1.000
_cell.length_c   1.000
_cell.angle_alpha   90.00
_cell.angle_beta   90.00
_cell.angle_gamma   90.00
#
_symmetry.space_group_name_H-M   'P 1'
#
loop_
_entity.id
_entity.type
_entity.pdbx_description
1 polymer ?
#
loop_
_entity_poly.entity_id
_entity_poly.type
_entity_poly.pdbx_seq_one_letter_code
_entity_poly.pdbx_strand_id
1 'polypeptide(L)'
;MTRARAALILVLVAAGLFLARTAGLERPVLSGPEVWLRELVGLAGRSWLWVRDGLEPLGGALFRYEALEAENEALKEEVGRLRAENTRLEEYRLENQRLRRLLALKEEWPEYDLLAARVIGRHPDRWFHTVTIDRGSRDGVAKDMAVMNYQGLVGRVLAVTPTTAQVLLLVDREAAAGALIQETRLPGVVRGTGDPRGRLVMLHLPYDARVEPYQVVVTSGLGGGFPPGVRLGYVLEVSTEPSGLMQRAV
;
A
#
# COMPACT_ATOMS: atom_id res chain seq x y z
N MET A 1 46.85 -35.90 -9.76
CA MET A 1 45.87 -36.69 -10.59
C MET A 1 46.28 -36.81 -12.05
N THR A 2 47.23 -36.10 -12.57
CA THR A 2 47.61 -36.05 -14.02
C THR A 2 48.59 -37.17 -14.42
N ARG A 3 49.50 -37.63 -13.53
CA ARG A 3 50.52 -38.64 -13.86
C ARG A 3 49.91 -40.06 -14.01
N ALA A 4 48.92 -40.42 -13.23
CA ALA A 4 48.24 -41.72 -13.35
C ALA A 4 47.38 -41.81 -14.62
N ARG A 5 46.77 -40.70 -15.07
CA ARG A 5 46.00 -40.64 -16.35
C ARG A 5 46.94 -40.72 -17.57
N ALA A 6 48.09 -40.02 -17.52
CA ALA A 6 49.08 -40.12 -18.56
C ALA A 6 49.68 -41.53 -18.72
N ALA A 7 49.97 -42.22 -17.61
CA ALA A 7 50.44 -43.61 -17.61
C ALA A 7 49.39 -44.57 -18.17
N LEU A 8 48.08 -44.38 -17.87
CA LEU A 8 46.99 -45.20 -18.40
C LEU A 8 46.84 -45.02 -19.94
N ILE A 9 46.91 -43.78 -20.42
CA ILE A 9 46.86 -43.46 -21.85
C ILE A 9 48.04 -44.06 -22.59
N LEU A 10 49.24 -44.03 -22.01
CA LEU A 10 50.48 -44.56 -22.61
C LEU A 10 50.41 -46.11 -22.66
N VAL A 11 49.85 -46.75 -21.67
CA VAL A 11 49.62 -48.20 -21.66
C VAL A 11 48.57 -48.58 -22.74
N LEU A 12 47.51 -47.82 -22.89
CA LEU A 12 46.47 -48.08 -23.89
C LEU A 12 47.00 -47.85 -25.32
N VAL A 13 47.82 -46.85 -25.56
CA VAL A 13 48.50 -46.59 -26.85
C VAL A 13 49.51 -47.68 -27.16
N ALA A 14 50.33 -48.11 -26.20
CA ALA A 14 51.28 -49.21 -26.35
C ALA A 14 50.59 -50.54 -26.68
N ALA A 15 49.48 -50.84 -25.99
CA ALA A 15 48.66 -52.05 -26.25
C ALA A 15 48.00 -51.98 -27.63
N GLY A 16 47.55 -50.81 -28.08
CA GLY A 16 46.98 -50.57 -29.42
C GLY A 16 48.04 -50.79 -30.53
N LEU A 17 49.26 -50.23 -30.35
CA LEU A 17 50.37 -50.44 -31.28
C LEU A 17 50.89 -51.88 -31.32
N PHE A 18 50.88 -52.56 -30.20
CA PHE A 18 51.24 -53.98 -30.12
C PHE A 18 50.21 -54.85 -30.87
N LEU A 19 48.94 -54.60 -30.68
CA LEU A 19 47.84 -55.26 -31.43
C LEU A 19 47.90 -54.97 -32.93
N ALA A 20 48.21 -53.74 -33.36
CA ALA A 20 48.35 -53.39 -34.75
C ALA A 20 49.54 -54.11 -35.43
N ARG A 21 50.62 -54.31 -34.66
CA ARG A 21 51.82 -54.99 -35.18
C ARG A 21 51.63 -56.50 -35.28
N THR A 22 50.79 -57.09 -34.41
CA THR A 22 50.44 -58.51 -34.47
C THR A 22 49.36 -58.87 -35.48
N ALA A 23 48.51 -57.90 -35.86
CA ALA A 23 47.46 -58.04 -36.86
C ALA A 23 47.99 -58.14 -38.30
N GLY A 24 49.29 -57.83 -38.55
CA GLY A 24 49.94 -57.88 -39.88
C GLY A 24 50.55 -59.26 -40.21
N LEU A 25 50.41 -60.27 -39.36
CA LEU A 25 50.87 -61.62 -39.65
C LEU A 25 49.65 -62.54 -39.84
N GLU A 26 49.45 -62.96 -41.07
CA GLU A 26 48.41 -63.93 -41.51
C GLU A 26 48.58 -65.24 -40.74
N ARG A 27 47.84 -65.45 -39.62
CA ARG A 27 47.65 -66.74 -38.98
C ARG A 27 46.16 -67.06 -38.81
N PRO A 28 45.70 -68.19 -39.40
CA PRO A 28 44.27 -68.52 -39.45
C PRO A 28 43.68 -69.13 -38.15
N VAL A 29 44.42 -69.14 -37.04
CA VAL A 29 43.92 -69.73 -35.75
C VAL A 29 44.22 -68.77 -34.64
N LEU A 30 43.20 -68.22 -34.02
CA LEU A 30 43.27 -67.34 -32.79
C LEU A 30 43.68 -68.22 -31.62
N SER A 31 44.80 -67.90 -30.99
CA SER A 31 45.22 -68.48 -29.74
C SER A 31 44.35 -68.01 -28.54
N GLY A 32 44.08 -68.93 -27.58
CA GLY A 32 43.15 -68.69 -26.48
C GLY A 32 43.30 -67.35 -25.71
N PRO A 33 44.51 -66.77 -25.50
CA PRO A 33 44.66 -65.47 -24.87
C PRO A 33 44.18 -64.28 -25.70
N GLU A 34 44.17 -64.35 -27.05
CA GLU A 34 43.70 -63.25 -27.90
C GLU A 34 42.17 -63.09 -27.90
N VAL A 35 41.46 -64.21 -27.77
CA VAL A 35 39.99 -64.24 -27.64
C VAL A 35 39.57 -63.53 -26.34
N TRP A 36 40.25 -63.84 -25.24
CA TRP A 36 40.00 -63.23 -23.94
C TRP A 36 40.26 -61.71 -23.92
N LEU A 37 41.31 -61.23 -24.55
CA LEU A 37 41.63 -59.83 -24.67
C LEU A 37 40.62 -59.08 -25.51
N ARG A 38 40.11 -59.67 -26.60
CA ARG A 38 39.05 -59.07 -27.42
C ARG A 38 37.71 -58.98 -26.66
N GLU A 39 37.35 -59.98 -25.91
CA GLU A 39 36.15 -59.94 -25.07
C GLU A 39 36.23 -58.89 -23.94
N LEU A 40 37.39 -58.79 -23.29
CA LEU A 40 37.61 -57.72 -22.27
C LEU A 40 37.54 -56.34 -22.87
N VAL A 41 38.13 -56.06 -24.03
CA VAL A 41 38.05 -54.77 -24.69
C VAL A 41 36.63 -54.48 -25.18
N GLY A 42 35.91 -55.50 -25.64
CA GLY A 42 34.51 -55.39 -26.03
C GLY A 42 33.59 -55.06 -24.87
N LEU A 43 33.81 -55.68 -23.72
CA LEU A 43 33.09 -55.40 -22.48
C LEU A 43 33.40 -54.01 -21.92
N ALA A 44 34.68 -53.60 -21.94
CA ALA A 44 35.06 -52.26 -21.49
C ALA A 44 34.49 -51.14 -22.39
N GLY A 45 34.45 -51.36 -23.70
CA GLY A 45 33.86 -50.40 -24.65
C GLY A 45 32.34 -50.26 -24.49
N ARG A 46 31.65 -51.35 -24.22
CA ARG A 46 30.18 -51.31 -24.00
C ARG A 46 29.84 -50.66 -22.66
N SER A 47 30.64 -50.93 -21.61
CA SER A 47 30.44 -50.29 -20.28
C SER A 47 30.72 -48.79 -20.32
N TRP A 48 31.70 -48.33 -21.09
CA TRP A 48 32.00 -46.91 -21.25
C TRP A 48 30.86 -46.14 -21.95
N LEU A 49 30.24 -46.69 -22.97
CA LEU A 49 29.12 -46.11 -23.65
C LEU A 49 27.89 -45.99 -22.72
N TRP A 50 27.64 -47.02 -21.91
CA TRP A 50 26.55 -47.00 -20.93
C TRP A 50 26.75 -45.94 -19.84
N VAL A 51 27.96 -45.71 -19.33
CA VAL A 51 28.29 -44.67 -18.37
C VAL A 51 28.18 -43.29 -18.96
N ARG A 52 28.60 -43.12 -20.21
CA ARG A 52 28.50 -41.83 -20.93
C ARG A 52 27.05 -41.43 -21.15
N ASP A 53 26.24 -42.33 -21.68
CA ASP A 53 24.83 -42.07 -22.00
C ASP A 53 23.97 -41.91 -20.72
N GLY A 54 24.39 -42.54 -19.59
CA GLY A 54 23.70 -42.41 -18.31
C GLY A 54 24.02 -41.15 -17.53
N LEU A 55 25.15 -40.46 -17.80
CA LEU A 55 25.57 -39.23 -17.09
C LEU A 55 25.14 -37.93 -17.80
N GLU A 56 24.93 -37.95 -19.14
CA GLU A 56 24.48 -36.79 -19.87
C GLU A 56 23.12 -36.22 -19.38
N PRO A 57 22.09 -37.03 -19.10
CA PRO A 57 20.81 -36.49 -18.65
C PRO A 57 20.87 -35.89 -17.21
N LEU A 58 21.77 -36.38 -16.35
CA LEU A 58 21.92 -35.90 -14.97
C LEU A 58 22.60 -34.53 -14.91
N GLY A 59 23.64 -34.32 -15.73
CA GLY A 59 24.29 -32.99 -15.82
C GLY A 59 23.34 -31.93 -16.37
N GLY A 60 22.61 -32.25 -17.41
CA GLY A 60 21.64 -31.31 -18.01
C GLY A 60 20.41 -31.02 -17.14
N ALA A 61 20.07 -31.93 -16.21
CA ALA A 61 18.99 -31.72 -15.24
C ALA A 61 19.41 -30.77 -14.13
N LEU A 62 20.64 -30.91 -13.61
CA LEU A 62 21.19 -30.00 -12.59
C LEU A 62 21.36 -28.58 -13.10
N PHE A 63 21.92 -28.39 -14.28
CA PHE A 63 22.04 -27.06 -14.91
C PHE A 63 20.68 -26.42 -15.20
N ARG A 64 19.68 -27.22 -15.59
CA ARG A 64 18.31 -26.72 -15.78
C ARG A 64 17.65 -26.34 -14.46
N TYR A 65 17.92 -27.05 -13.37
CA TYR A 65 17.40 -26.75 -12.05
C TYR A 65 17.96 -25.41 -11.54
N GLU A 66 19.29 -25.23 -11.60
CA GLU A 66 19.93 -23.98 -11.21
C GLU A 66 19.44 -22.78 -12.06
N ALA A 67 19.26 -22.98 -13.38
CA ALA A 67 18.73 -21.93 -14.25
C ALA A 67 17.28 -21.57 -13.91
N LEU A 68 16.43 -22.56 -13.63
CA LEU A 68 15.04 -22.35 -13.20
C LEU A 68 14.95 -21.68 -11.83
N GLU A 69 15.84 -22.02 -10.91
CA GLU A 69 15.91 -21.39 -9.59
C GLU A 69 16.32 -19.92 -9.71
N ALA A 70 17.35 -19.62 -10.50
CA ALA A 70 17.78 -18.25 -10.80
C ALA A 70 16.68 -17.44 -11.50
N GLU A 71 15.96 -18.04 -12.49
CA GLU A 71 14.84 -17.40 -13.15
C GLU A 71 13.68 -17.13 -12.16
N ASN A 72 13.39 -18.07 -11.27
CA ASN A 72 12.36 -17.93 -10.26
C ASN A 72 12.69 -16.80 -9.26
N GLU A 73 13.95 -16.68 -8.85
CA GLU A 73 14.41 -15.57 -7.99
C GLU A 73 14.32 -14.23 -8.73
N ALA A 74 14.79 -14.16 -9.97
CA ALA A 74 14.68 -12.96 -10.79
C ALA A 74 13.23 -12.52 -11.01
N LEU A 75 12.33 -13.47 -11.26
CA LEU A 75 10.89 -13.19 -11.38
C LEU A 75 10.29 -12.73 -10.06
N LYS A 76 10.70 -13.28 -8.92
CA LYS A 76 10.24 -12.81 -7.60
C LYS A 76 10.70 -11.38 -7.32
N GLU A 77 11.94 -11.05 -7.63
CA GLU A 77 12.46 -9.68 -7.52
C GLU A 77 11.70 -8.71 -8.42
N GLU A 78 11.47 -9.10 -9.68
CA GLU A 78 10.70 -8.31 -10.65
C GLU A 78 9.27 -8.07 -10.16
N VAL A 79 8.58 -9.12 -9.68
CA VAL A 79 7.24 -9.00 -9.07
C VAL A 79 7.27 -8.10 -7.85
N GLY A 80 8.30 -8.21 -6.99
CA GLY A 80 8.50 -7.32 -5.84
C GLY A 80 8.64 -5.86 -6.28
N ARG A 81 9.47 -5.59 -7.27
CA ARG A 81 9.66 -4.25 -7.85
C ARG A 81 8.39 -3.68 -8.44
N LEU A 82 7.70 -4.46 -9.27
CA LEU A 82 6.45 -4.04 -9.91
C LEU A 82 5.34 -3.77 -8.89
N ARG A 83 5.26 -4.55 -7.81
CA ARG A 83 4.31 -4.30 -6.72
C ARG A 83 4.61 -2.99 -5.99
N ALA A 84 5.87 -2.72 -5.68
CA ALA A 84 6.30 -1.48 -5.04
C ALA A 84 6.00 -0.26 -5.94
N GLU A 85 6.26 -0.36 -7.24
CA GLU A 85 5.94 0.68 -8.22
C GLU A 85 4.44 0.90 -8.34
N ASN A 86 3.65 -0.17 -8.40
CA ASN A 86 2.18 -0.09 -8.45
C ASN A 86 1.62 0.61 -7.21
N THR A 87 2.08 0.25 -6.01
CA THR A 87 1.69 0.91 -4.76
C THR A 87 2.01 2.42 -4.82
N ARG A 88 3.19 2.78 -5.30
CA ARG A 88 3.59 4.19 -5.45
C ARG A 88 2.72 4.96 -6.45
N LEU A 89 2.39 4.34 -7.58
CA LEU A 89 1.50 4.94 -8.58
C LEU A 89 0.08 5.13 -8.03
N GLU A 90 -0.42 4.18 -7.26
CA GLU A 90 -1.71 4.32 -6.56
C GLU A 90 -1.69 5.48 -5.56
N GLU A 91 -0.62 5.66 -4.79
CA GLU A 91 -0.47 6.81 -3.88
C GLU A 91 -0.48 8.14 -4.65
N TYR A 92 0.24 8.24 -5.77
CA TYR A 92 0.21 9.43 -6.62
C TYR A 92 -1.18 9.70 -7.21
N ARG A 93 -1.91 8.66 -7.61
CA ARG A 93 -3.27 8.79 -8.10
C ARG A 93 -4.21 9.33 -7.04
N LEU A 94 -4.15 8.78 -5.82
CA LEU A 94 -4.96 9.25 -4.69
C LEU A 94 -4.63 10.70 -4.31
N GLU A 95 -3.34 11.05 -4.27
CA GLU A 95 -2.93 12.44 -4.00
C GLU A 95 -3.39 13.40 -5.10
N ASN A 96 -3.31 13.02 -6.38
CA ASN A 96 -3.81 13.84 -7.47
C ASN A 96 -5.33 14.06 -7.36
N GLN A 97 -6.09 13.02 -7.00
CA GLN A 97 -7.53 13.16 -6.75
C GLN A 97 -7.80 14.09 -5.57
N ARG A 98 -7.02 14.01 -4.50
CA ARG A 98 -7.13 14.89 -3.34
C ARG A 98 -6.86 16.35 -3.73
N LEU A 99 -5.78 16.59 -4.47
CA LEU A 99 -5.43 17.93 -4.93
C LEU A 99 -6.50 18.55 -5.86
N ARG A 100 -7.07 17.75 -6.77
CA ARG A 100 -8.20 18.21 -7.62
C ARG A 100 -9.42 18.60 -6.80
N ARG A 101 -9.74 17.84 -5.74
CA ARG A 101 -10.86 18.19 -4.84
C ARG A 101 -10.59 19.48 -4.05
N LEU A 102 -9.35 19.73 -3.65
CA LEU A 102 -8.97 20.97 -2.99
C LEU A 102 -9.05 22.17 -3.93
N LEU A 103 -8.68 22.00 -5.19
CA LEU A 103 -8.85 23.06 -6.21
C LEU A 103 -10.33 23.38 -6.45
N ALA A 104 -11.17 22.34 -6.60
CA ALA A 104 -12.60 22.53 -6.75
C ALA A 104 -13.23 23.24 -5.53
N LEU A 105 -12.76 22.92 -4.32
CA LEU A 105 -13.20 23.60 -3.11
C LEU A 105 -12.85 25.09 -3.11
N LYS A 106 -11.67 25.46 -3.62
CA LYS A 106 -11.29 26.87 -3.76
C LYS A 106 -12.17 27.61 -4.77
N GLU A 107 -12.57 26.96 -5.84
CA GLU A 107 -13.50 27.51 -6.84
C GLU A 107 -14.93 27.68 -6.29
N GLU A 108 -15.35 26.77 -5.40
CA GLU A 108 -16.68 26.82 -4.75
C GLU A 108 -16.79 27.99 -3.75
N TRP A 109 -15.67 28.41 -3.14
CA TRP A 109 -15.61 29.43 -2.10
C TRP A 109 -14.68 30.59 -2.47
N PRO A 110 -14.95 31.30 -3.56
CA PRO A 110 -14.07 32.38 -4.09
C PRO A 110 -13.96 33.59 -3.15
N GLU A 111 -14.94 33.77 -2.26
CA GLU A 111 -14.99 34.90 -1.30
C GLU A 111 -14.01 34.73 -0.14
N TYR A 112 -13.47 33.51 0.04
CA TYR A 112 -12.57 33.19 1.15
C TYR A 112 -11.16 32.84 0.64
N ASP A 113 -10.16 33.37 1.36
CA ASP A 113 -8.77 32.97 1.09
C ASP A 113 -8.48 31.62 1.75
N LEU A 114 -8.53 30.55 0.97
CA LEU A 114 -8.36 29.18 1.44
C LEU A 114 -6.89 28.78 1.37
N LEU A 115 -6.33 28.39 2.51
CA LEU A 115 -5.00 27.85 2.66
C LEU A 115 -5.05 26.33 2.79
N ALA A 116 -4.38 25.62 1.88
CA ALA A 116 -4.26 24.16 1.95
C ALA A 116 -3.27 23.76 3.04
N ALA A 117 -3.69 22.84 3.92
CA ALA A 117 -2.88 22.28 5.00
C ALA A 117 -2.96 20.75 5.03
N ARG A 118 -1.92 20.13 5.55
CA ARG A 118 -1.84 18.68 5.78
C ARG A 118 -1.87 18.39 7.27
N VAL A 119 -2.61 17.35 7.64
CA VAL A 119 -2.57 16.82 9.02
C VAL A 119 -1.26 16.06 9.22
N ILE A 120 -0.44 16.53 10.17
CA ILE A 120 0.87 15.93 10.50
C ILE A 120 0.88 15.20 11.85
N GLY A 121 -0.17 15.37 12.65
CA GLY A 121 -0.28 14.68 13.92
C GLY A 121 -1.73 14.64 14.43
N ARG A 122 -2.00 13.66 15.28
CA ARG A 122 -3.25 13.55 16.04
C ARG A 122 -2.90 13.38 17.50
N HIS A 123 -3.58 14.13 18.38
CA HIS A 123 -3.35 13.99 19.81
C HIS A 123 -3.85 12.61 20.28
N PRO A 124 -3.05 11.84 21.03
CA PRO A 124 -3.42 10.49 21.47
C PRO A 124 -4.47 10.47 22.59
N ASP A 125 -4.72 11.61 23.27
CA ASP A 125 -5.67 11.69 24.37
C ASP A 125 -7.11 11.52 23.88
N ARG A 126 -7.86 10.72 24.62
CA ARG A 126 -9.28 10.49 24.35
C ARG A 126 -10.20 11.63 24.78
N TRP A 127 -9.65 12.63 25.51
CA TRP A 127 -10.41 13.75 26.08
C TRP A 127 -10.60 14.88 25.07
N PHE A 128 -9.58 15.15 24.22
CA PHE A 128 -9.65 16.19 23.21
C PHE A 128 -9.46 15.61 21.82
N HIS A 129 -10.42 15.86 20.97
CA HIS A 129 -10.32 15.48 19.56
C HIS A 129 -9.62 16.61 18.80
N THR A 130 -8.28 16.64 18.86
CA THR A 130 -7.46 17.63 18.16
C THR A 130 -6.54 16.99 17.14
N VAL A 131 -6.26 17.72 16.07
CA VAL A 131 -5.25 17.37 15.05
C VAL A 131 -4.28 18.53 14.89
N THR A 132 -3.05 18.23 14.52
CA THR A 132 -2.02 19.22 14.20
C THR A 132 -1.86 19.31 12.68
N ILE A 133 -1.84 20.53 12.15
CA ILE A 133 -1.62 20.81 10.73
C ILE A 133 -0.26 21.48 10.50
N ASP A 134 0.29 21.34 9.28
CA ASP A 134 1.60 21.85 8.82
C ASP A 134 1.56 23.32 8.37
N ARG A 135 0.66 24.12 8.92
CA ARG A 135 0.54 25.56 8.66
C ARG A 135 0.40 26.31 9.97
N GLY A 136 1.08 27.44 10.06
CA GLY A 136 1.13 28.25 11.26
C GLY A 136 0.93 29.74 11.03
N SER A 137 1.30 30.56 12.01
CA SER A 137 1.12 32.02 11.90
C SER A 137 1.95 32.66 10.77
N ARG A 138 3.07 32.04 10.36
CA ARG A 138 3.85 32.50 9.21
C ARG A 138 3.11 32.32 7.89
N ASP A 139 2.19 31.38 7.83
CA ASP A 139 1.35 31.10 6.65
C ASP A 139 0.02 31.88 6.70
N GLY A 140 -0.19 32.75 7.71
CA GLY A 140 -1.41 33.50 7.88
C GLY A 140 -2.48 32.82 8.72
N VAL A 141 -2.20 31.66 9.33
CA VAL A 141 -3.17 30.96 10.19
C VAL A 141 -3.31 31.70 11.53
N ALA A 142 -4.56 31.95 11.92
CA ALA A 142 -4.90 32.56 13.20
C ALA A 142 -5.85 31.67 14.01
N LYS A 143 -5.91 31.93 15.32
CA LYS A 143 -6.85 31.28 16.22
C LYS A 143 -8.29 31.55 15.77
N ASP A 144 -9.17 30.57 15.98
CA ASP A 144 -10.59 30.55 15.66
C ASP A 144 -10.91 30.51 14.14
N MET A 145 -9.90 30.42 13.26
CA MET A 145 -10.13 30.18 11.84
C MET A 145 -10.83 28.84 11.61
N ALA A 146 -11.79 28.82 10.69
CA ALA A 146 -12.50 27.62 10.27
C ALA A 146 -11.57 26.67 9.50
N VAL A 147 -11.70 25.38 9.76
CA VAL A 147 -11.02 24.32 9.00
C VAL A 147 -12.07 23.43 8.35
N MET A 148 -12.00 23.29 7.03
CA MET A 148 -12.97 22.56 6.23
C MET A 148 -12.29 21.61 5.24
N ASN A 149 -13.04 20.65 4.77
CA ASN A 149 -12.66 19.78 3.66
C ASN A 149 -13.79 19.73 2.63
N TYR A 150 -13.66 18.92 1.59
CA TYR A 150 -14.68 18.74 0.56
C TYR A 150 -16.01 18.12 1.05
N GLN A 151 -16.06 17.59 2.27
CA GLN A 151 -17.28 17.06 2.88
C GLN A 151 -18.00 18.08 3.76
N GLY A 152 -17.29 19.10 4.26
CA GLY A 152 -17.85 20.13 5.10
C GLY A 152 -16.87 20.63 6.17
N LEU A 153 -17.43 21.16 7.27
CA LEU A 153 -16.68 21.70 8.39
C LEU A 153 -16.00 20.58 9.19
N VAL A 154 -14.69 20.73 9.38
CA VAL A 154 -13.87 19.81 10.19
C VAL A 154 -13.75 20.30 11.62
N GLY A 155 -13.58 21.61 11.82
CA GLY A 155 -13.39 22.21 13.13
C GLY A 155 -12.87 23.62 13.06
N ARG A 156 -12.20 24.09 14.13
CA ARG A 156 -11.58 25.42 14.19
C ARG A 156 -10.16 25.36 14.75
N VAL A 157 -9.36 26.33 14.40
CA VAL A 157 -8.01 26.47 14.95
C VAL A 157 -8.11 26.86 16.45
N LEU A 158 -7.53 26.01 17.31
CA LEU A 158 -7.49 26.21 18.75
C LEU A 158 -6.26 27.01 19.20
N ALA A 159 -5.09 26.62 18.67
CA ALA A 159 -3.82 27.24 19.01
C ALA A 159 -2.91 27.26 17.78
N VAL A 160 -2.02 28.25 17.70
CA VAL A 160 -1.14 28.47 16.56
C VAL A 160 0.30 28.63 17.04
N THR A 161 1.21 27.98 16.35
CA THR A 161 2.66 28.19 16.45
C THR A 161 3.19 28.85 15.16
N PRO A 162 4.46 29.23 15.06
CA PRO A 162 4.97 29.83 13.83
C PRO A 162 4.81 28.97 12.57
N THR A 163 4.87 27.63 12.70
CA THR A 163 4.89 26.68 11.56
C THR A 163 3.77 25.64 11.58
N THR A 164 3.05 25.52 12.70
CA THR A 164 1.97 24.53 12.85
C THR A 164 0.76 25.15 13.55
N ALA A 165 -0.41 24.50 13.46
CA ALA A 165 -1.56 24.86 14.27
C ALA A 165 -2.28 23.61 14.78
N GLN A 166 -2.90 23.76 15.95
CA GLN A 166 -3.80 22.75 16.51
C GLN A 166 -5.24 23.08 16.13
N VAL A 167 -5.95 22.09 15.64
CA VAL A 167 -7.35 22.20 15.23
C VAL A 167 -8.21 21.37 16.17
N LEU A 168 -9.18 22.00 16.82
CA LEU A 168 -10.23 21.35 17.57
C LEU A 168 -11.28 20.82 16.58
N LEU A 169 -11.47 19.51 16.57
CA LEU A 169 -12.45 18.88 15.68
C LEU A 169 -13.88 19.14 16.16
N LEU A 170 -14.82 19.27 15.23
CA LEU A 170 -16.22 19.52 15.52
C LEU A 170 -16.88 18.42 16.36
N VAL A 171 -16.34 17.19 16.33
CA VAL A 171 -16.81 16.06 17.13
C VAL A 171 -16.43 16.16 18.62
N ASP A 172 -15.54 17.07 18.98
CA ASP A 172 -15.16 17.32 20.38
C ASP A 172 -16.33 17.93 21.16
N ARG A 173 -16.47 17.56 22.44
CA ARG A 173 -17.53 18.04 23.30
C ARG A 173 -17.50 19.55 23.60
N GLU A 174 -16.32 20.14 23.46
CA GLU A 174 -16.11 21.58 23.61
C GLU A 174 -16.31 22.36 22.32
N ALA A 175 -16.43 21.64 21.18
CA ALA A 175 -16.69 22.24 19.90
C ALA A 175 -18.18 22.52 19.73
N ALA A 176 -18.50 23.74 19.30
CA ALA A 176 -19.85 24.14 18.93
C ALA A 176 -19.82 25.05 17.70
N ALA A 177 -20.84 24.97 16.89
CA ALA A 177 -21.04 25.82 15.73
C ALA A 177 -22.50 26.25 15.62
N GLY A 178 -22.72 27.52 15.29
CA GLY A 178 -24.04 28.00 14.89
C GLY A 178 -24.47 27.32 13.60
N ALA A 179 -25.64 26.72 13.59
CA ALA A 179 -26.13 25.90 12.52
C ALA A 179 -27.54 26.30 12.07
N LEU A 180 -27.92 25.87 10.88
CA LEU A 180 -29.30 25.91 10.44
C LEU A 180 -29.58 24.68 9.53
N ILE A 181 -30.82 24.25 9.54
CA ILE A 181 -31.30 23.26 8.58
C ILE A 181 -31.43 23.97 7.23
N GLN A 182 -30.79 23.44 6.20
CA GLN A 182 -30.67 24.12 4.90
C GLN A 182 -32.04 24.44 4.28
N GLU A 183 -32.98 23.50 4.34
CA GLU A 183 -34.28 23.60 3.72
C GLU A 183 -35.25 24.53 4.46
N THR A 184 -35.39 24.30 5.76
CA THR A 184 -36.36 25.02 6.60
C THR A 184 -35.81 26.32 7.18
N ARG A 185 -34.50 26.55 7.09
CA ARG A 185 -33.75 27.68 7.67
C ARG A 185 -33.89 27.76 9.20
N LEU A 186 -34.29 26.68 9.86
CA LEU A 186 -34.43 26.61 11.31
C LEU A 186 -33.04 26.72 11.95
N PRO A 187 -32.83 27.73 12.81
CA PRO A 187 -31.55 27.91 13.49
C PRO A 187 -31.39 26.98 14.69
N GLY A 188 -30.17 26.61 15.01
CA GLY A 188 -29.80 25.87 16.19
C GLY A 188 -28.29 25.92 16.42
N VAL A 189 -27.81 25.15 17.39
CA VAL A 189 -26.40 25.02 17.71
C VAL A 189 -26.00 23.56 17.59
N VAL A 190 -25.05 23.26 16.72
CA VAL A 190 -24.44 21.94 16.63
C VAL A 190 -23.29 21.85 17.61
N ARG A 191 -23.24 20.78 18.38
CA ARG A 191 -22.18 20.47 19.35
C ARG A 191 -21.66 19.05 19.12
N GLY A 192 -20.37 18.87 19.35
CA GLY A 192 -19.74 17.55 19.36
C GLY A 192 -20.20 16.72 20.56
N THR A 193 -20.34 15.43 20.36
CA THR A 193 -20.71 14.46 21.42
C THR A 193 -19.50 13.73 21.99
N GLY A 194 -18.34 13.83 21.36
CA GLY A 194 -17.15 13.03 21.66
C GLY A 194 -17.32 11.56 21.25
N ASP A 195 -18.35 11.24 20.45
CA ASP A 195 -18.56 9.89 19.94
C ASP A 195 -17.51 9.53 18.87
N PRO A 196 -16.82 8.39 18.99
CA PRO A 196 -15.87 7.91 17.98
C PRO A 196 -16.49 7.75 16.57
N ARG A 197 -17.81 7.61 16.48
CA ARG A 197 -18.56 7.51 15.21
C ARG A 197 -18.76 8.88 14.53
N GLY A 198 -18.30 9.97 15.16
CA GLY A 198 -18.42 11.32 14.60
C GLY A 198 -19.81 11.93 14.70
N ARG A 199 -20.67 11.42 15.58
CA ARG A 199 -22.03 11.96 15.76
C ARG A 199 -21.98 13.32 16.45
N LEU A 200 -22.82 14.23 15.96
CA LEU A 200 -23.03 15.56 16.46
C LEU A 200 -24.46 15.66 17.02
N VAL A 201 -24.70 16.64 17.86
CA VAL A 201 -26.07 16.95 18.33
C VAL A 201 -26.40 18.40 18.00
N MET A 202 -27.55 18.62 17.36
CA MET A 202 -28.11 19.95 17.14
C MET A 202 -29.14 20.23 18.24
N LEU A 203 -28.92 21.31 18.95
CA LEU A 203 -29.69 21.75 20.10
C LEU A 203 -30.47 23.03 19.79
N HIS A 204 -31.40 23.40 20.69
CA HIS A 204 -32.21 24.61 20.63
C HIS A 204 -33.17 24.66 19.42
N LEU A 205 -33.67 23.50 19.00
CA LEU A 205 -34.75 23.45 18.00
C LEU A 205 -36.09 23.70 18.69
N PRO A 206 -36.98 24.53 18.16
CA PRO A 206 -38.33 24.72 18.68
C PRO A 206 -39.12 23.38 18.78
N TYR A 207 -39.99 23.23 19.75
CA TYR A 207 -40.75 22.00 19.94
C TYR A 207 -41.69 21.68 18.77
N ASP A 208 -42.14 22.71 18.05
CA ASP A 208 -43.03 22.63 16.88
C ASP A 208 -42.24 22.59 15.54
N ALA A 209 -40.91 22.56 15.62
CA ALA A 209 -40.07 22.51 14.44
C ALA A 209 -40.30 21.22 13.66
N ARG A 210 -40.55 21.37 12.36
CA ARG A 210 -40.64 20.23 11.42
C ARG A 210 -39.22 19.90 10.93
N VAL A 211 -38.61 18.94 11.61
CA VAL A 211 -37.28 18.46 11.26
C VAL A 211 -37.42 16.98 10.87
N GLU A 212 -36.94 16.65 9.69
CA GLU A 212 -37.02 15.31 9.12
C GLU A 212 -35.65 14.67 8.99
N PRO A 213 -35.54 13.35 9.07
CA PRO A 213 -34.31 12.63 8.78
C PRO A 213 -33.79 12.98 7.36
N TYR A 214 -32.48 12.96 7.21
CA TYR A 214 -31.72 13.26 5.99
C TYR A 214 -31.70 14.72 5.55
N GLN A 215 -32.36 15.63 6.24
CA GLN A 215 -32.18 17.05 5.98
C GLN A 215 -30.75 17.49 6.23
N VAL A 216 -30.23 18.38 5.36
CA VAL A 216 -28.86 18.88 5.43
C VAL A 216 -28.75 19.97 6.51
N VAL A 217 -27.74 19.85 7.35
CA VAL A 217 -27.39 20.88 8.34
C VAL A 217 -26.13 21.59 7.87
N VAL A 218 -26.19 22.93 7.84
CA VAL A 218 -25.11 23.81 7.41
C VAL A 218 -24.79 24.86 8.50
N THR A 219 -23.62 25.46 8.41
CA THR A 219 -23.27 26.59 9.28
C THR A 219 -24.17 27.78 9.02
N SER A 220 -24.59 28.47 10.09
CA SER A 220 -25.47 29.65 9.99
C SER A 220 -24.75 30.95 9.64
N GLY A 221 -23.42 31.01 9.85
CA GLY A 221 -22.67 32.27 9.80
C GLY A 221 -22.93 33.20 11.00
N LEU A 222 -23.90 32.86 11.85
CA LEU A 222 -24.21 33.64 13.05
C LEU A 222 -23.16 33.35 14.14
N GLY A 223 -22.63 34.40 14.77
CA GLY A 223 -21.60 34.25 15.80
C GLY A 223 -20.15 34.44 15.31
N GLY A 224 -19.93 34.67 14.03
CA GLY A 224 -18.64 35.14 13.47
C GLY A 224 -17.49 34.11 13.43
N GLY A 225 -17.73 32.86 13.83
CA GLY A 225 -16.65 31.84 13.90
C GLY A 225 -16.52 30.97 12.65
N PHE A 226 -17.58 30.89 11.83
CA PHE A 226 -17.58 30.02 10.66
C PHE A 226 -18.28 30.69 9.46
N PRO A 227 -17.79 30.45 8.24
CA PRO A 227 -18.49 30.88 7.02
C PRO A 227 -19.90 30.30 6.98
N PRO A 228 -20.93 31.04 6.47
CA PRO A 228 -22.27 30.50 6.32
C PRO A 228 -22.33 29.45 5.20
N GLY A 229 -23.20 28.45 5.32
CA GLY A 229 -23.48 27.49 4.25
C GLY A 229 -22.52 26.29 4.20
N VAL A 230 -21.50 26.21 5.05
CA VAL A 230 -20.61 25.04 5.10
C VAL A 230 -21.35 23.86 5.73
N ARG A 231 -21.33 22.72 5.06
CA ARG A 231 -22.02 21.51 5.54
C ARG A 231 -21.44 21.03 6.87
N LEU A 232 -22.33 20.69 7.81
CA LEU A 232 -22.01 20.07 9.11
C LEU A 232 -22.36 18.58 9.11
N GLY A 233 -23.43 18.20 8.44
CA GLY A 233 -23.90 16.82 8.39
C GLY A 233 -25.34 16.70 7.88
N TYR A 234 -25.96 15.59 8.25
CA TYR A 234 -27.35 15.25 7.96
C TYR A 234 -28.05 14.87 9.26
N VAL A 235 -29.32 15.18 9.38
CA VAL A 235 -30.15 14.70 10.48
C VAL A 235 -30.33 13.20 10.36
N LEU A 236 -30.00 12.46 11.41
CA LEU A 236 -30.24 11.02 11.51
C LEU A 236 -31.53 10.72 12.27
N GLU A 237 -31.71 11.39 13.40
CA GLU A 237 -32.80 11.16 14.31
C GLU A 237 -33.19 12.46 15.01
N VAL A 238 -34.49 12.62 15.29
CA VAL A 238 -35.02 13.76 16.05
C VAL A 238 -35.66 13.23 17.33
N SER A 239 -35.37 13.86 18.46
CA SER A 239 -35.94 13.50 19.74
C SER A 239 -36.29 14.77 20.55
N THR A 240 -37.33 14.68 21.38
CA THR A 240 -37.68 15.76 22.28
C THR A 240 -36.76 15.75 23.49
N GLU A 241 -36.34 16.93 23.94
CA GLU A 241 -35.59 17.04 25.19
C GLU A 241 -36.42 16.66 26.40
N PRO A 242 -35.81 16.20 27.52
CA PRO A 242 -36.55 15.82 28.73
C PRO A 242 -37.44 16.93 29.30
N SER A 243 -37.12 18.19 29.00
CA SER A 243 -37.92 19.36 29.39
C SER A 243 -39.27 19.45 28.63
N GLY A 244 -39.42 18.77 27.49
CA GLY A 244 -40.56 18.89 26.59
C GLY A 244 -40.67 20.21 25.82
N LEU A 245 -39.76 21.18 26.06
CA LEU A 245 -39.85 22.54 25.53
C LEU A 245 -39.05 22.69 24.20
N MET A 246 -38.14 21.80 23.94
CA MET A 246 -37.27 21.83 22.73
C MET A 246 -37.07 20.45 22.17
N GLN A 247 -36.66 20.43 20.89
CA GLN A 247 -36.21 19.25 20.19
C GLN A 247 -34.67 19.27 20.04
N ARG A 248 -34.11 18.09 19.86
CA ARG A 248 -32.74 17.88 19.47
C ARG A 248 -32.67 16.92 18.30
N ALA A 249 -31.75 17.18 17.39
CA ALA A 249 -31.45 16.28 16.27
C ALA A 249 -30.02 15.72 16.43
N VAL A 250 -29.83 14.46 16.03
CA VAL A 250 -28.51 13.81 15.99
C VAL A 250 -28.11 13.60 14.54
#